data_5342ecd500c90787542b196452c5a71f
#
_entry.id   5342ecd500c90787542b196452c5a71f
#
_cell.length_a   1.000
_cell.length_b   1.000
_cell.length_c   1.000
_cell.angle_alpha   90.00
_cell.angle_beta   90.00
_cell.angle_gamma   90.00
#
_symmetry.space_group_name_H-M   'P 1'
#
loop_
_entity.id
_entity.type
_entity.pdbx_description
1 polymer ?
#
loop_
_entity_poly.entity_id
_entity_poly.type
_entity_poly.pdbx_seq_one_letter_code
_entity_poly.pdbx_strand_id
1 'polypeptide(L)'
;MEKVEPTFGWIGGALCLDFTNTVSNHRAIQPGEKLSSFEDLITWCRQADILDESASIELLRQGTMVPAQGERLLHVAVHFRDALYRAFCDVSEDRQPSKCDLDVINSLLARTPITLQIGAERERLVCFRTGCALDEARLLGPVAWSAAELLGSGESLTKIRQCAGEECGWLFLDLTKNHSRRWCDMNDCGSKAKAKRYYRKKTGKGEEPEARSQEVESGG
;
A
#
# COMPACT_ATOMS: atom_id res chain seq x y z
N MET A 1 20.61 17.82 -13.66
CA MET A 1 19.13 17.75 -13.64
C MET A 1 18.74 17.41 -12.20
N GLU A 2 18.03 18.30 -11.56
CA GLU A 2 17.51 18.07 -10.21
C GLU A 2 16.49 16.93 -10.30
N LYS A 3 16.70 15.84 -9.53
CA LYS A 3 15.79 14.69 -9.51
C LYS A 3 14.52 15.14 -8.77
N VAL A 4 13.39 15.20 -9.46
CA VAL A 4 12.12 15.53 -8.82
C VAL A 4 11.79 14.42 -7.82
N GLU A 5 11.59 14.78 -6.57
CA GLU A 5 11.22 13.81 -5.53
C GLU A 5 9.89 13.11 -5.90
N PRO A 6 9.80 11.79 -5.70
CA PRO A 6 8.56 11.08 -6.00
C PRO A 6 7.42 11.55 -5.07
N THR A 7 6.24 11.75 -5.65
CA THR A 7 5.04 12.08 -4.89
C THR A 7 4.29 10.79 -4.56
N PHE A 8 4.09 10.53 -3.27
CA PHE A 8 3.35 9.38 -2.78
C PHE A 8 1.90 9.73 -2.46
N GLY A 9 1.00 8.78 -2.58
CA GLY A 9 -0.42 8.96 -2.26
C GLY A 9 -0.74 8.42 -0.86
N TRP A 10 -1.35 9.24 -0.01
CA TRP A 10 -1.71 8.92 1.38
C TRP A 10 -3.22 8.73 1.51
N ILE A 11 -3.76 7.74 0.81
CA ILE A 11 -5.21 7.50 0.70
C ILE A 11 -5.64 6.10 1.09
N GLY A 12 -4.68 5.26 1.49
CA GLY A 12 -4.93 3.89 1.96
C GLY A 12 -5.67 3.84 3.29
N GLY A 13 -5.46 4.86 4.15
CA GLY A 13 -6.07 4.92 5.47
C GLY A 13 -5.37 4.05 6.52
N ALA A 14 -4.29 3.37 6.14
CA ALA A 14 -3.34 2.69 7.02
C ALA A 14 -1.96 2.70 6.38
N LEU A 15 -0.91 2.82 7.19
CA LEU A 15 0.46 2.95 6.72
C LEU A 15 0.90 1.80 5.81
N CYS A 16 0.50 0.57 6.15
CA CYS A 16 0.80 -0.62 5.34
C CYS A 16 0.11 -0.57 3.95
N LEU A 17 -1.09 -0.02 3.84
CA LEU A 17 -1.80 0.16 2.56
C LEU A 17 -1.17 1.30 1.74
N ASP A 18 -0.78 2.40 2.38
CA ASP A 18 -0.06 3.48 1.68
C ASP A 18 1.30 2.98 1.16
N PHE A 19 1.96 2.06 1.88
CA PHE A 19 3.18 1.42 1.40
C PHE A 19 2.92 0.54 0.18
N THR A 20 1.87 -0.26 0.15
CA THR A 20 1.50 -1.05 -1.05
C THR A 20 1.17 -0.15 -2.24
N ASN A 21 0.64 1.04 -2.01
CA ASN A 21 0.28 2.02 -3.03
C ASN A 21 1.49 2.81 -3.58
N THR A 22 2.72 2.47 -3.20
CA THR A 22 3.94 2.98 -3.84
C THR A 22 4.15 2.42 -5.26
N VAL A 23 3.36 1.46 -5.67
CA VAL A 23 3.18 1.09 -7.08
C VAL A 23 1.92 1.75 -7.62
N SER A 24 2.00 2.43 -8.75
CA SER A 24 0.83 2.95 -9.45
C SER A 24 0.37 1.99 -10.54
N ASN A 25 -0.94 1.98 -10.80
CA ASN A 25 -1.53 1.16 -11.86
C ASN A 25 -1.16 -0.33 -11.75
N HIS A 26 -1.39 -0.93 -10.60
CA HIS A 26 -1.08 -2.35 -10.32
C HIS A 26 -1.62 -3.34 -11.37
N ARG A 27 -2.71 -2.96 -12.08
CA ARG A 27 -3.36 -3.82 -13.09
C ARG A 27 -2.94 -3.47 -14.51
N ALA A 28 -2.08 -2.46 -14.72
CA ALA A 28 -1.55 -2.13 -16.03
C ALA A 28 -0.53 -3.20 -16.50
N ILE A 29 -0.30 -3.27 -17.80
CA ILE A 29 0.74 -4.12 -18.38
C ILE A 29 2.12 -3.74 -17.85
N GLN A 30 2.33 -2.46 -17.58
CA GLN A 30 3.53 -1.92 -16.96
C GLN A 30 3.13 -1.06 -15.76
N PRO A 31 3.09 -1.61 -14.55
CA PRO A 31 2.87 -0.83 -13.34
C PRO A 31 3.97 0.21 -13.13
N GLY A 32 3.60 1.35 -12.58
CA GLY A 32 4.56 2.43 -12.30
C GLY A 32 5.20 2.25 -10.93
N GLU A 33 6.49 1.87 -10.89
CA GLU A 33 7.27 1.75 -9.66
C GLU A 33 7.71 3.13 -9.15
N LYS A 34 7.45 3.44 -7.89
CA LYS A 34 7.87 4.69 -7.23
C LYS A 34 9.06 4.50 -6.30
N LEU A 35 9.35 3.25 -5.90
CA LEU A 35 10.53 2.91 -5.10
C LEU A 35 11.62 2.34 -6.02
N SER A 36 12.16 3.18 -6.89
CA SER A 36 13.16 2.81 -7.88
C SER A 36 14.59 2.85 -7.36
N SER A 37 14.80 3.49 -6.21
CA SER A 37 16.11 3.64 -5.58
C SER A 37 16.00 3.62 -4.05
N PHE A 38 17.12 3.42 -3.37
CA PHE A 38 17.19 3.55 -1.92
C PHE A 38 16.79 4.95 -1.45
N GLU A 39 17.13 5.99 -2.22
CA GLU A 39 16.71 7.37 -1.95
C GLU A 39 15.19 7.53 -1.96
N ASP A 40 14.50 6.86 -2.89
CA ASP A 40 13.03 6.89 -2.96
C ASP A 40 12.41 6.23 -1.73
N LEU A 41 13.01 5.13 -1.23
CA LEU A 41 12.58 4.46 0.01
C LEU A 41 12.76 5.38 1.23
N ILE A 42 13.90 6.05 1.37
CA ILE A 42 14.14 7.01 2.47
C ILE A 42 13.17 8.20 2.36
N THR A 43 12.95 8.71 1.17
CA THR A 43 11.98 9.77 0.90
C THR A 43 10.56 9.36 1.32
N TRP A 44 10.15 8.12 0.99
CA TRP A 44 8.87 7.58 1.43
C TRP A 44 8.79 7.50 2.96
N CYS A 45 9.82 6.95 3.61
CA CYS A 45 9.87 6.85 5.07
C CYS A 45 9.81 8.22 5.76
N ARG A 46 10.44 9.24 5.19
CA ARG A 46 10.37 10.62 5.69
C ARG A 46 8.97 11.21 5.53
N GLN A 47 8.35 11.05 4.36
CA GLN A 47 6.98 11.53 4.10
C GLN A 47 5.93 10.77 4.92
N ALA A 48 6.23 9.55 5.36
CA ALA A 48 5.41 8.71 6.23
C ALA A 48 5.62 8.98 7.73
N ASP A 49 6.40 10.00 8.10
CA ASP A 49 6.78 10.32 9.48
C ASP A 49 7.47 9.15 10.24
N ILE A 50 8.07 8.19 9.50
CA ILE A 50 8.89 7.11 10.05
C ILE A 50 10.27 7.63 10.43
N LEU A 51 10.80 8.55 9.64
CA LEU A 51 12.11 9.19 9.81
C LEU A 51 11.93 10.70 9.89
N ASP A 52 12.66 11.32 10.81
CA ASP A 52 12.86 12.76 10.79
C ASP A 52 13.90 13.17 9.72
N GLU A 53 14.03 14.46 9.50
CA GLU A 53 14.95 15.00 8.49
C GLU A 53 16.40 14.61 8.77
N SER A 54 16.84 14.68 10.04
CA SER A 54 18.22 14.39 10.44
C SER A 54 18.57 12.92 10.22
N ALA A 55 17.66 12.02 10.57
CA ALA A 55 17.80 10.59 10.33
C ALA A 55 17.83 10.26 8.83
N SER A 56 17.00 10.92 8.04
CA SER A 56 16.96 10.74 6.58
C SER A 56 18.29 11.11 5.93
N ILE A 57 18.85 12.26 6.28
CA ILE A 57 20.14 12.71 5.77
C ILE A 57 21.25 11.72 6.14
N GLU A 58 21.28 11.26 7.39
CA GLU A 58 22.31 10.33 7.85
C GLU A 58 22.21 8.97 7.14
N LEU A 59 20.99 8.45 6.94
CA LEU A 59 20.78 7.18 6.25
C LEU A 59 21.15 7.28 4.75
N LEU A 60 20.84 8.40 4.09
CA LEU A 60 21.26 8.64 2.71
C LEU A 60 22.78 8.68 2.60
N ARG A 61 23.46 9.34 3.55
CA ARG A 61 24.92 9.38 3.61
C ARG A 61 25.51 7.96 3.77
N GLN A 62 24.95 7.15 4.67
CA GLN A 62 25.38 5.75 4.87
C GLN A 62 25.15 4.91 3.61
N GLY A 63 24.00 5.04 2.97
CA GLY A 63 23.68 4.35 1.70
C GLY A 63 24.65 4.73 0.57
N THR A 64 25.10 5.99 0.53
CA THR A 64 26.12 6.43 -0.43
C THR A 64 27.50 5.81 -0.12
N MET A 65 27.84 5.64 1.15
CA MET A 65 29.12 5.01 1.55
C MET A 65 29.13 3.49 1.32
N VAL A 66 27.99 2.83 1.45
CA VAL A 66 27.83 1.37 1.28
C VAL A 66 26.65 1.07 0.35
N PRO A 67 26.77 1.30 -0.97
CA PRO A 67 25.65 1.19 -1.92
C PRO A 67 24.96 -0.18 -1.88
N ALA A 68 25.71 -1.27 -1.75
CA ALA A 68 25.17 -2.62 -1.67
C ALA A 68 24.21 -2.84 -0.49
N GLN A 69 24.38 -2.10 0.62
CA GLN A 69 23.44 -2.16 1.75
C GLN A 69 22.14 -1.44 1.42
N GLY A 70 22.19 -0.27 0.77
CA GLY A 70 21.02 0.46 0.32
C GLY A 70 20.20 -0.35 -0.69
N GLU A 71 20.87 -0.95 -1.67
CA GLU A 71 20.24 -1.84 -2.66
C GLU A 71 19.56 -3.04 -2.00
N ARG A 72 20.25 -3.70 -1.06
CA ARG A 72 19.67 -4.81 -0.29
C ARG A 72 18.41 -4.40 0.45
N LEU A 73 18.42 -3.25 1.13
CA LEU A 73 17.26 -2.73 1.87
C LEU A 73 16.10 -2.40 0.94
N LEU A 74 16.38 -1.82 -0.22
CA LEU A 74 15.36 -1.58 -1.24
C LEU A 74 14.74 -2.90 -1.72
N HIS A 75 15.55 -3.91 -2.02
CA HIS A 75 15.05 -5.22 -2.42
C HIS A 75 14.14 -5.86 -1.37
N VAL A 76 14.55 -5.81 -0.09
CA VAL A 76 13.73 -6.31 1.02
C VAL A 76 12.42 -5.52 1.12
N ALA A 77 12.47 -4.19 0.97
CA ALA A 77 11.30 -3.33 1.03
C ALA A 77 10.29 -3.64 -0.09
N VAL A 78 10.77 -3.77 -1.32
CA VAL A 78 9.94 -4.12 -2.48
C VAL A 78 9.34 -5.52 -2.32
N HIS A 79 10.14 -6.51 -1.94
CA HIS A 79 9.66 -7.88 -1.74
C HIS A 79 8.58 -7.96 -0.64
N PHE A 80 8.79 -7.26 0.48
CA PHE A 80 7.83 -7.17 1.57
C PHE A 80 6.54 -6.45 1.13
N ARG A 81 6.66 -5.33 0.44
CA ARG A 81 5.52 -4.58 -0.13
C ARG A 81 4.65 -5.46 -1.02
N ASP A 82 5.28 -6.21 -1.91
CA ASP A 82 4.58 -7.06 -2.87
C ASP A 82 3.85 -8.22 -2.17
N ALA A 83 4.44 -8.78 -1.11
CA ALA A 83 3.77 -9.77 -0.26
C ALA A 83 2.56 -9.16 0.47
N LEU A 84 2.71 -7.97 1.04
CA LEU A 84 1.60 -7.22 1.65
C LEU A 84 0.47 -6.97 0.66
N TYR A 85 0.81 -6.50 -0.54
CA TYR A 85 -0.18 -6.22 -1.57
C TYR A 85 -1.00 -7.46 -1.92
N ARG A 86 -0.35 -8.61 -2.18
CA ARG A 86 -1.05 -9.87 -2.46
C ARG A 86 -1.92 -10.32 -1.31
N ALA A 87 -1.39 -10.27 -0.07
CA ALA A 87 -2.15 -10.64 1.12
C ALA A 87 -3.40 -9.78 1.30
N PHE A 88 -3.29 -8.46 1.13
CA PHE A 88 -4.43 -7.57 1.25
C PHE A 88 -5.40 -7.66 0.06
N CYS A 89 -4.94 -8.01 -1.13
CA CYS A 89 -5.83 -8.34 -2.25
C CYS A 89 -6.68 -9.56 -1.93
N ASP A 90 -6.07 -10.64 -1.43
CA ASP A 90 -6.81 -11.83 -1.02
C ASP A 90 -7.86 -11.51 0.04
N VAL A 91 -7.48 -10.77 1.09
CA VAL A 91 -8.42 -10.32 2.14
C VAL A 91 -9.55 -9.48 1.56
N SER A 92 -9.26 -8.55 0.63
CA SER A 92 -10.28 -7.68 0.02
C SER A 92 -11.30 -8.45 -0.83
N GLU A 93 -10.99 -9.68 -1.20
CA GLU A 93 -11.83 -10.62 -1.96
C GLU A 93 -12.32 -11.80 -1.10
N ASP A 94 -12.32 -11.63 0.24
CA ASP A 94 -12.73 -12.63 1.23
C ASP A 94 -11.96 -13.97 1.10
N ARG A 95 -10.70 -13.93 0.61
CA ARG A 95 -9.82 -15.09 0.53
C ARG A 95 -8.78 -15.07 1.64
N GLN A 96 -8.27 -16.26 1.98
CA GLN A 96 -7.14 -16.38 2.90
C GLN A 96 -5.83 -16.03 2.16
N PRO A 97 -4.97 -15.16 2.75
CA PRO A 97 -3.64 -14.90 2.20
C PRO A 97 -2.79 -16.16 2.09
N SER A 98 -1.93 -16.21 1.08
CA SER A 98 -1.04 -17.33 0.89
C SER A 98 -0.08 -17.49 2.08
N LYS A 99 0.28 -18.76 2.40
CA LYS A 99 1.28 -19.02 3.45
C LYS A 99 2.62 -18.35 3.14
N CYS A 100 3.04 -18.31 1.86
CA CYS A 100 4.28 -17.67 1.47
C CYS A 100 4.29 -16.18 1.77
N ASP A 101 3.20 -15.46 1.50
CA ASP A 101 3.10 -14.03 1.79
C ASP A 101 3.07 -13.77 3.30
N LEU A 102 2.33 -14.59 4.06
CA LEU A 102 2.34 -14.52 5.52
C LEU A 102 3.72 -14.82 6.12
N ASP A 103 4.47 -15.77 5.58
CA ASP A 103 5.83 -16.09 6.03
C ASP A 103 6.79 -14.89 5.80
N VAL A 104 6.66 -14.15 4.70
CA VAL A 104 7.43 -12.92 4.44
C VAL A 104 7.09 -11.85 5.49
N ILE A 105 5.81 -11.62 5.73
CA ILE A 105 5.33 -10.63 6.71
C ILE A 105 5.82 -11.00 8.12
N ASN A 106 5.62 -12.24 8.54
CA ASN A 106 6.03 -12.74 9.84
C ASN A 106 7.56 -12.72 10.05
N SER A 107 8.33 -13.03 9.00
CA SER A 107 9.78 -12.95 9.03
C SER A 107 10.28 -11.53 9.30
N LEU A 108 9.64 -10.52 8.75
CA LEU A 108 9.98 -9.13 9.03
C LEU A 108 9.54 -8.74 10.45
N LEU A 109 8.33 -9.08 10.87
CA LEU A 109 7.83 -8.84 12.23
C LEU A 109 8.76 -9.42 13.30
N ALA A 110 9.24 -10.64 13.10
CA ALA A 110 10.17 -11.29 14.03
C ALA A 110 11.53 -10.57 14.16
N ARG A 111 11.96 -9.86 13.11
CA ARG A 111 13.20 -9.08 13.09
C ARG A 111 13.01 -7.63 13.54
N THR A 112 11.79 -7.21 13.81
CA THR A 112 11.46 -5.85 14.22
C THR A 112 10.92 -5.81 15.66
N PRO A 113 11.74 -6.15 16.68
CA PRO A 113 11.30 -6.04 18.07
C PRO A 113 10.95 -4.58 18.35
N ILE A 114 9.75 -4.34 18.87
CA ILE A 114 9.35 -2.99 19.24
C ILE A 114 9.93 -2.68 20.61
N THR A 115 10.86 -1.74 20.63
CA THR A 115 11.17 -1.01 21.86
C THR A 115 10.48 0.35 21.75
N LEU A 116 9.34 0.48 22.42
CA LEU A 116 8.62 1.75 22.51
C LEU A 116 9.12 2.50 23.74
N GLN A 117 9.41 3.76 23.59
CA GLN A 117 9.66 4.70 24.69
C GLN A 117 8.65 5.84 24.61
N ILE A 118 8.10 6.20 25.77
CA ILE A 118 7.27 7.40 25.89
C ILE A 118 8.18 8.52 26.39
N GLY A 119 8.30 9.56 25.61
CA GLY A 119 9.00 10.78 25.98
C GLY A 119 8.07 11.97 25.96
N ALA A 120 8.54 13.05 26.58
CA ALA A 120 7.84 14.33 26.53
C ALA A 120 8.59 15.28 25.59
N GLU A 121 7.92 15.76 24.56
CA GLU A 121 8.40 16.83 23.71
C GLU A 121 7.49 18.05 23.88
N ARG A 122 8.07 19.12 24.44
CA ARG A 122 7.35 20.33 24.81
C ARG A 122 6.18 20.00 25.73
N GLU A 123 4.93 20.12 25.28
CA GLU A 123 3.72 19.85 26.10
C GLU A 123 2.99 18.57 25.65
N ARG A 124 3.63 17.70 24.85
CA ARG A 124 3.03 16.46 24.33
C ARG A 124 3.81 15.23 24.75
N LEU A 125 3.09 14.17 25.07
CA LEU A 125 3.67 12.84 25.17
C LEU A 125 3.81 12.28 23.76
N VAL A 126 5.01 11.84 23.41
CA VAL A 126 5.30 11.20 22.13
C VAL A 126 5.80 9.79 22.36
N CYS A 127 5.33 8.87 21.56
CA CYS A 127 5.82 7.51 21.54
C CYS A 127 6.83 7.41 20.39
N PHE A 128 8.08 7.08 20.70
CA PHE A 128 9.12 6.91 19.71
C PHE A 128 9.78 5.54 19.82
N ARG A 129 10.32 5.10 18.72
CA ARG A 129 11.08 3.85 18.63
C ARG A 129 12.55 4.12 18.78
N THR A 130 13.20 3.31 19.58
CA THR A 130 14.65 3.40 19.77
C THR A 130 15.37 2.43 18.84
N GLY A 131 16.39 2.91 18.14
CA GLY A 131 17.25 2.13 17.26
C GLY A 131 17.99 3.06 16.28
N CYS A 132 19.31 2.89 16.16
CA CYS A 132 20.15 3.78 15.35
C CYS A 132 20.76 3.10 14.13
N ALA A 133 20.46 1.85 13.87
CA ALA A 133 21.06 1.10 12.76
C ALA A 133 20.33 1.35 11.44
N LEU A 134 21.08 1.36 10.34
CA LEU A 134 20.55 1.26 8.99
C LEU A 134 20.14 -0.21 8.78
N ASP A 135 18.95 -0.57 9.21
CA ASP A 135 18.40 -1.90 9.09
C ASP A 135 16.92 -1.90 8.67
N GLU A 136 16.44 -3.08 8.34
CA GLU A 136 15.06 -3.33 7.92
C GLU A 136 14.07 -2.95 9.02
N ALA A 137 14.44 -3.17 10.29
CA ALA A 137 13.56 -2.93 11.44
C ALA A 137 13.19 -1.46 11.55
N ARG A 138 14.15 -0.57 11.33
CA ARG A 138 13.92 0.87 11.41
C ARG A 138 13.01 1.38 10.29
N LEU A 139 13.25 0.96 9.05
CA LEU A 139 12.54 1.46 7.88
C LEU A 139 11.17 0.81 7.70
N LEU A 140 11.09 -0.51 7.88
CA LEU A 140 9.91 -1.30 7.54
C LEU A 140 9.11 -1.77 8.76
N GLY A 141 9.69 -1.71 9.96
CA GLY A 141 9.02 -2.11 11.20
C GLY A 141 7.67 -1.42 11.42
N PRO A 142 7.55 -0.07 11.25
CA PRO A 142 6.27 0.62 11.35
C PRO A 142 5.22 0.09 10.38
N VAL A 143 5.63 -0.24 9.15
CA VAL A 143 4.76 -0.79 8.12
C VAL A 143 4.32 -2.21 8.50
N ALA A 144 5.26 -3.05 8.96
CA ALA A 144 4.97 -4.41 9.38
C ALA A 144 3.98 -4.44 10.57
N TRP A 145 4.15 -3.53 11.52
CA TRP A 145 3.20 -3.37 12.63
C TRP A 145 1.83 -2.93 12.18
N SER A 146 1.76 -1.91 11.33
CA SER A 146 0.49 -1.46 10.74
C SER A 146 -0.23 -2.62 10.02
N ALA A 147 0.54 -3.48 9.34
CA ALA A 147 -0.03 -4.67 8.72
C ALA A 147 -0.52 -5.71 9.72
N ALA A 148 0.23 -5.97 10.80
CA ALA A 148 -0.16 -6.90 11.85
C ALA A 148 -1.43 -6.43 12.58
N GLU A 149 -1.51 -5.15 12.92
CA GLU A 149 -2.71 -4.55 13.52
C GLU A 149 -3.93 -4.69 12.60
N LEU A 150 -3.76 -4.37 11.32
CA LEU A 150 -4.85 -4.43 10.35
C LEU A 150 -5.30 -5.86 10.09
N LEU A 151 -4.37 -6.81 9.88
CA LEU A 151 -4.67 -8.22 9.65
C LEU A 151 -5.21 -8.93 10.91
N GLY A 152 -4.81 -8.47 12.11
CA GLY A 152 -5.29 -9.00 13.38
C GLY A 152 -6.64 -8.44 13.81
N SER A 153 -7.14 -7.36 13.20
CA SER A 153 -8.40 -6.73 13.59
C SER A 153 -9.56 -7.24 12.74
N GLY A 154 -10.36 -8.17 13.28
CA GLY A 154 -11.48 -8.77 12.55
C GLY A 154 -12.44 -7.76 11.91
N GLU A 155 -12.75 -6.64 12.56
CA GLU A 155 -13.64 -5.62 12.04
C GLU A 155 -13.00 -4.80 10.90
N SER A 156 -11.72 -4.45 11.00
CA SER A 156 -11.05 -3.64 9.99
C SER A 156 -10.77 -4.40 8.69
N LEU A 157 -10.62 -5.73 8.76
CA LEU A 157 -10.46 -6.58 7.57
C LEU A 157 -11.62 -6.41 6.59
N THR A 158 -12.86 -6.35 7.09
CA THR A 158 -14.06 -6.22 6.25
C THR A 158 -14.15 -4.85 5.54
N LYS A 159 -13.31 -3.88 5.93
CA LYS A 159 -13.26 -2.53 5.36
C LYS A 159 -12.20 -2.37 4.28
N ILE A 160 -11.32 -3.35 4.08
CA ILE A 160 -10.30 -3.30 3.03
C ILE A 160 -10.96 -3.43 1.68
N ARG A 161 -10.62 -2.52 0.76
CA ARG A 161 -11.13 -2.50 -0.60
C ARG A 161 -10.00 -2.28 -1.60
N GLN A 162 -10.15 -2.87 -2.76
CA GLN A 162 -9.30 -2.58 -3.91
C GLN A 162 -10.02 -1.61 -4.85
N CYS A 163 -9.31 -0.60 -5.35
CA CYS A 163 -9.85 0.40 -6.26
C CYS A 163 -10.40 -0.24 -7.53
N ALA A 164 -11.64 0.10 -7.87
CA ALA A 164 -12.32 -0.37 -9.08
C ALA A 164 -11.86 0.37 -10.37
N GLY A 165 -10.85 1.26 -10.29
CA GLY A 165 -10.21 1.85 -11.47
C GLY A 165 -9.57 0.75 -12.32
N GLU A 166 -9.75 0.83 -13.65
CA GLU A 166 -9.40 -0.25 -14.58
C GLU A 166 -7.96 -0.73 -14.44
N GLU A 167 -7.01 0.17 -14.37
CA GLU A 167 -5.59 -0.13 -14.20
C GLU A 167 -5.09 0.09 -12.76
N CYS A 168 -5.85 0.81 -11.91
CA CYS A 168 -5.37 1.31 -10.64
C CYS A 168 -4.97 0.20 -9.67
N GLY A 169 -5.95 -0.54 -9.12
CA GLY A 169 -5.71 -1.61 -8.17
C GLY A 169 -5.18 -1.20 -6.78
N TRP A 170 -5.15 0.10 -6.44
CA TRP A 170 -4.74 0.57 -5.11
C TRP A 170 -5.67 0.07 -4.01
N LEU A 171 -5.09 -0.19 -2.84
CA LEU A 171 -5.79 -0.66 -1.66
C LEU A 171 -6.13 0.52 -0.73
N PHE A 172 -7.30 0.46 -0.08
CA PHE A 172 -7.72 1.47 0.88
C PHE A 172 -8.72 0.92 1.88
N LEU A 173 -8.85 1.57 3.04
CA LEU A 173 -9.91 1.33 4.00
C LEU A 173 -11.15 2.12 3.60
N ASP A 174 -12.28 1.43 3.50
CA ASP A 174 -13.59 2.07 3.32
C ASP A 174 -14.17 2.42 4.68
N LEU A 175 -13.90 3.63 5.13
CA LEU A 175 -14.42 4.21 6.37
C LEU A 175 -15.74 4.95 6.18
N THR A 176 -16.37 4.84 5.01
CA THR A 176 -17.68 5.47 4.76
C THR A 176 -18.78 4.73 5.52
N LYS A 177 -19.81 5.47 5.93
CA LYS A 177 -20.92 4.91 6.73
C LYS A 177 -21.59 3.68 6.09
N ASN A 178 -21.66 3.65 4.76
CA ASN A 178 -22.36 2.61 4.00
C ASN A 178 -21.41 1.61 3.34
N HIS A 179 -20.09 1.68 3.59
CA HIS A 179 -19.07 0.84 2.99
C HIS A 179 -19.20 0.69 1.47
N SER A 180 -19.45 1.83 0.78
CA SER A 180 -19.78 1.86 -0.65
C SER A 180 -18.71 2.56 -1.50
N ARG A 181 -17.56 2.93 -0.93
CA ARG A 181 -16.44 3.53 -1.64
C ARG A 181 -15.84 2.52 -2.63
N ARG A 182 -15.85 2.88 -3.92
CA ARG A 182 -15.37 2.04 -5.01
C ARG A 182 -14.01 2.47 -5.56
N TRP A 183 -13.62 3.71 -5.36
CA TRP A 183 -12.39 4.29 -5.91
C TRP A 183 -11.50 4.81 -4.80
N CYS A 184 -10.20 4.63 -4.98
CA CYS A 184 -9.19 5.16 -4.06
C CYS A 184 -9.24 6.69 -3.97
N ASP A 185 -9.60 7.38 -5.06
CA ASP A 185 -9.88 8.81 -5.11
C ASP A 185 -11.02 9.09 -6.09
N MET A 186 -11.99 9.90 -5.63
CA MET A 186 -13.13 10.32 -6.46
C MET A 186 -12.71 11.32 -7.54
N ASN A 187 -11.71 12.17 -7.26
CA ASN A 187 -11.26 13.21 -8.19
C ASN A 187 -10.34 12.64 -9.29
N ASP A 188 -9.72 11.49 -9.05
CA ASP A 188 -8.92 10.79 -10.05
C ASP A 188 -9.68 9.58 -10.63
N CYS A 189 -9.63 8.42 -9.97
CA CYS A 189 -10.23 7.18 -10.48
C CYS A 189 -11.74 7.27 -10.67
N GLY A 190 -12.45 7.96 -9.76
CA GLY A 190 -13.88 8.20 -9.89
C GLY A 190 -14.24 9.07 -11.08
N SER A 191 -13.47 10.12 -11.34
CA SER A 191 -13.68 11.02 -12.49
C SER A 191 -13.36 10.33 -13.81
N LYS A 192 -12.28 9.55 -13.89
CA LYS A 192 -11.94 8.71 -15.06
C LYS A 192 -13.06 7.73 -15.39
N ALA A 193 -13.61 7.05 -14.37
CA ALA A 193 -14.72 6.11 -14.54
C ALA A 193 -16.01 6.81 -15.04
N LYS A 194 -16.33 8.01 -14.52
CA LYS A 194 -17.47 8.81 -14.99
C LYS A 194 -17.29 9.26 -16.44
N ALA A 195 -16.10 9.75 -16.80
CA ALA A 195 -15.78 10.17 -18.16
C ALA A 195 -15.93 9.00 -19.15
N LYS A 196 -15.36 7.81 -18.82
CA LYS A 196 -15.46 6.61 -19.64
C LYS A 196 -16.91 6.20 -19.86
N ARG A 197 -17.74 6.21 -18.80
CA ARG A 197 -19.17 5.89 -18.91
C ARG A 197 -19.92 6.90 -19.79
N TYR A 198 -19.60 8.19 -19.68
CA TYR A 198 -20.19 9.22 -20.52
C TYR A 198 -19.86 9.00 -22.01
N TYR A 199 -18.60 8.76 -22.35
CA TYR A 199 -18.16 8.50 -23.72
C TYR A 199 -18.79 7.24 -24.31
N ARG A 200 -18.89 6.13 -23.53
CA ARG A 200 -19.58 4.92 -23.99
C ARG A 200 -21.05 5.20 -24.36
N LYS A 201 -21.77 5.97 -23.53
CA LYS A 201 -23.15 6.35 -23.83
C LYS A 201 -23.26 7.23 -25.11
N LYS A 202 -22.32 8.15 -25.31
CA LYS A 202 -22.33 9.08 -26.44
C LYS A 202 -21.96 8.41 -27.76
N THR A 203 -21.09 7.40 -27.75
CA THR A 203 -20.59 6.72 -28.96
C THR A 203 -21.44 5.53 -29.38
N GLY A 204 -22.54 5.22 -28.69
CA GLY A 204 -23.42 4.12 -29.02
C GLY A 204 -22.84 2.70 -28.82
N LYS A 205 -21.61 2.57 -28.29
CA LYS A 205 -21.01 1.31 -27.85
C LYS A 205 -21.51 0.99 -26.43
N GLY A 206 -22.82 0.80 -26.28
CA GLY A 206 -23.46 0.36 -25.07
C GLY A 206 -23.61 -1.17 -25.10
N GLU A 207 -23.26 -1.79 -24.00
CA GLU A 207 -23.57 -3.12 -23.47
C GLU A 207 -24.19 -4.10 -24.49
N GLU A 208 -23.45 -5.14 -24.85
CA GLU A 208 -24.07 -6.40 -25.21
C GLU A 208 -24.88 -6.87 -23.98
N PRO A 209 -26.20 -7.15 -24.13
CA PRO A 209 -26.97 -7.66 -23.02
C PRO A 209 -26.42 -9.05 -22.66
N GLU A 210 -26.08 -9.24 -21.37
CA GLU A 210 -25.87 -10.60 -20.83
C GLU A 210 -27.01 -11.50 -21.28
N ALA A 211 -26.63 -12.54 -22.00
CA ALA A 211 -27.58 -13.55 -22.48
C ALA A 211 -28.24 -14.18 -21.25
N ARG A 212 -29.50 -13.82 -21.06
CA ARG A 212 -30.40 -14.41 -20.09
C ARG A 212 -30.55 -15.87 -20.47
N SER A 213 -29.87 -16.76 -19.75
CA SER A 213 -30.07 -18.22 -19.86
C SER A 213 -31.55 -18.50 -19.59
N GLN A 214 -32.29 -18.79 -20.66
CA GLN A 214 -33.63 -19.33 -20.53
C GLN A 214 -33.48 -20.78 -20.05
N GLU A 215 -33.88 -21.01 -18.81
CA GLU A 215 -34.20 -22.34 -18.33
C GLU A 215 -35.33 -22.90 -19.22
N VAL A 216 -34.98 -23.89 -20.02
CA VAL A 216 -35.97 -24.70 -20.75
C VAL A 216 -36.51 -25.72 -19.74
N GLU A 217 -37.67 -25.42 -19.18
CA GLU A 217 -38.51 -26.45 -18.53
C GLU A 217 -38.92 -27.46 -19.60
N SER A 218 -38.30 -28.63 -19.57
CA SER A 218 -38.82 -29.82 -20.26
C SER A 218 -39.82 -30.52 -19.33
N GLY A 219 -41.10 -30.18 -19.49
CA GLY A 219 -42.17 -31.00 -19.00
C GLY A 219 -42.33 -32.23 -19.90
N GLY A 220 -42.56 -33.41 -19.29
CA GLY A 220 -42.86 -34.69 -19.91
C GLY A 220 -42.79 -35.78 -18.88
#